data_28addc7bcb164c0f60c4b61527a06d05
#
_entry.id   28addc7bcb164c0f60c4b61527a06d05
#
_cell.length_a   1.000
_cell.length_b   1.000
_cell.length_c   1.000
_cell.angle_alpha   90.00
_cell.angle_beta   90.00
_cell.angle_gamma   90.00
#
_symmetry.space_group_name_H-M   'P 1'
#
loop_
_entity.id
_entity.type
_entity.pdbx_description
1 polymer ?
#
loop_
_entity_poly.entity_id
_entity_poly.type
_entity_poly.pdbx_seq_one_letter_code
_entity_poly.pdbx_strand_id
1 'polypeptide(L)'
;MIKRLLPLFAFIALAVLLAAGVLRNSGKDTSAIPSPLIGKPAPAFSLPVLGEPSRTVGNADLLGQPYLLNVWGSWCPACRDEHPVITELAASGAVRV
;
A
#
# COMPACT_ATOMS: atom_id res chain seq x y z
N MET A 1 29.51 4.42 -45.54
CA MET A 1 29.27 5.33 -44.39
C MET A 1 28.00 4.99 -43.62
N ILE A 2 26.88 4.80 -44.28
CA ILE A 2 25.58 4.52 -43.60
C ILE A 2 25.60 3.28 -42.68
N LYS A 3 26.25 2.19 -43.14
CA LYS A 3 26.36 0.94 -42.30
C LYS A 3 27.09 1.15 -40.98
N ARG A 4 28.01 2.11 -40.88
CA ARG A 4 28.75 2.42 -39.64
C ARG A 4 27.90 3.28 -38.67
N LEU A 5 26.93 4.02 -39.21
CA LEU A 5 26.05 4.86 -38.43
C LEU A 5 24.77 4.13 -37.95
N LEU A 6 24.50 2.94 -38.51
CA LEU A 6 23.33 2.15 -38.19
C LEU A 6 23.22 1.85 -36.66
N PRO A 7 24.30 1.43 -35.98
CA PRO A 7 24.22 1.20 -34.54
C PRO A 7 23.93 2.46 -33.73
N LEU A 8 24.45 3.61 -34.20
CA LEU A 8 24.17 4.90 -33.57
C LEU A 8 22.70 5.28 -33.69
N PHE A 9 22.11 5.14 -34.87
CA PHE A 9 20.67 5.41 -35.05
C PHE A 9 19.80 4.43 -34.24
N ALA A 10 20.16 3.17 -34.18
CA ALA A 10 19.45 2.19 -33.33
C ALA A 10 19.52 2.57 -31.85
N PHE A 11 20.68 3.01 -31.37
CA PHE A 11 20.85 3.46 -30.00
C PHE A 11 20.01 4.71 -29.68
N ILE A 12 20.03 5.70 -30.57
CA ILE A 12 19.23 6.93 -30.40
C ILE A 12 17.73 6.59 -30.41
N ALA A 13 17.27 5.73 -31.31
CA ALA A 13 15.88 5.32 -31.37
C ALA A 13 15.46 4.61 -30.08
N LEU A 14 16.29 3.71 -29.55
CA LEU A 14 16.06 3.03 -28.29
C LEU A 14 16.02 4.02 -27.11
N ALA A 15 16.97 4.94 -27.05
CA ALA A 15 17.03 5.96 -25.99
C ALA A 15 15.78 6.85 -26.00
N VAL A 16 15.32 7.28 -27.16
CA VAL A 16 14.09 8.08 -27.31
C VAL A 16 12.87 7.27 -26.87
N LEU A 17 12.78 6.01 -27.27
CA LEU A 17 11.68 5.13 -26.89
C LEU A 17 11.62 4.90 -25.38
N LEU A 18 12.76 4.66 -24.75
CA LEU A 18 12.85 4.49 -23.28
C LEU A 18 12.51 5.80 -22.56
N ALA A 19 13.04 6.93 -23.01
CA ALA A 19 12.72 8.24 -22.43
C ALA A 19 11.22 8.54 -22.53
N ALA A 20 10.61 8.30 -23.69
CA ALA A 20 9.17 8.46 -23.86
C ALA A 20 8.37 7.54 -22.94
N GLY A 21 8.80 6.29 -22.76
CA GLY A 21 8.19 5.35 -21.83
C GLY A 21 8.23 5.82 -20.38
N VAL A 22 9.40 6.30 -19.94
CA VAL A 22 9.59 6.85 -18.59
C VAL A 22 8.71 8.09 -18.39
N LEU A 23 8.75 9.04 -19.31
CA LEU A 23 7.96 10.28 -19.21
C LEU A 23 6.45 10.01 -19.16
N ARG A 24 5.96 9.06 -19.96
CA ARG A 24 4.54 8.68 -19.94
C ARG A 24 4.13 8.00 -18.66
N ASN A 25 5.05 7.31 -17.97
CA ASN A 25 4.77 6.57 -16.76
C ASN A 25 5.09 7.37 -15.48
N SER A 26 5.84 8.47 -15.57
CA SER A 26 6.26 9.28 -14.42
C SER A 26 5.11 9.96 -13.67
N GLY A 27 3.93 10.05 -14.27
CA GLY A 27 2.73 10.58 -13.62
C GLY A 27 1.88 9.52 -12.92
N LYS A 28 2.24 8.25 -13.02
CA LYS A 28 1.51 7.16 -12.37
C LYS A 28 2.22 6.78 -11.08
N ASP A 29 1.50 6.81 -9.99
CA ASP A 29 1.98 6.26 -8.73
C ASP A 29 2.09 4.73 -8.85
N THR A 30 3.29 4.25 -9.17
CA THR A 30 3.58 2.84 -9.34
C THR A 30 3.64 2.09 -8.01
N SER A 31 3.68 2.81 -6.89
CA SER A 31 3.62 2.23 -5.55
C SER A 31 2.18 1.95 -5.10
N ALA A 32 1.20 2.58 -5.72
CA ALA A 32 -0.20 2.32 -5.46
C ALA A 32 -0.65 1.01 -6.14
N ILE A 33 -0.68 -0.06 -5.38
CA ILE A 33 -1.25 -1.33 -5.82
C ILE A 33 -2.76 -1.25 -5.58
N PRO A 34 -3.61 -1.25 -6.64
CA PRO A 34 -5.05 -1.21 -6.45
C PRO A 34 -5.52 -2.49 -5.74
N SER A 35 -6.14 -2.32 -4.58
CA SER A 35 -6.70 -3.45 -3.85
C SER A 35 -7.97 -3.96 -4.54
N PRO A 36 -8.12 -5.27 -4.77
CA PRO A 36 -9.34 -5.84 -5.31
C PRO A 36 -10.51 -5.80 -4.31
N LEU A 37 -10.26 -5.39 -3.07
CA LEU A 37 -11.25 -5.31 -1.99
C LEU A 37 -11.91 -3.93 -1.87
N ILE A 38 -11.45 -2.92 -2.61
CA ILE A 38 -12.06 -1.59 -2.61
C ILE A 38 -13.53 -1.70 -3.04
N GLY A 39 -14.42 -1.13 -2.23
CA GLY A 39 -15.86 -1.17 -2.48
C GLY A 39 -16.53 -2.49 -2.15
N LYS A 40 -15.81 -3.45 -1.59
CA LYS A 40 -16.35 -4.74 -1.15
C LYS A 40 -16.45 -4.79 0.38
N PRO A 41 -17.36 -5.60 0.93
CA PRO A 41 -17.40 -5.85 2.37
C PRO A 41 -16.06 -6.39 2.88
N ALA A 42 -15.63 -5.94 4.05
CA ALA A 42 -14.44 -6.48 4.70
C ALA A 42 -14.60 -7.99 4.94
N PRO A 43 -13.54 -8.78 4.74
CA PRO A 43 -13.56 -10.20 5.08
C PRO A 43 -13.97 -10.42 6.55
N ALA A 44 -14.75 -11.45 6.81
CA ALA A 44 -15.18 -11.77 8.15
C ALA A 44 -13.97 -12.24 8.99
N PHE A 45 -13.87 -11.71 10.19
CA PHE A 45 -12.91 -12.17 11.19
C PHE A 45 -13.55 -12.18 12.58
N SER A 46 -13.01 -12.99 13.47
CA SER A 46 -13.31 -13.00 14.89
C SER A 46 -12.04 -13.38 15.62
N LEU A 47 -11.52 -12.49 16.42
CA LEU A 47 -10.24 -12.65 17.11
C LEU A 47 -10.40 -12.36 18.60
N PRO A 48 -9.69 -13.10 19.46
CA PRO A 48 -9.67 -12.81 20.89
C PRO A 48 -8.97 -11.46 21.15
N VAL A 49 -9.48 -10.71 22.11
CA VAL A 49 -8.87 -9.45 22.54
C VAL A 49 -7.60 -9.73 23.30
N LEU A 50 -6.53 -9.00 22.96
CA LEU A 50 -5.25 -9.12 23.67
C LEU A 50 -5.42 -8.73 25.14
N GLY A 51 -5.04 -9.66 26.04
CA GLY A 51 -5.21 -9.50 27.48
C GLY A 51 -6.57 -9.95 28.03
N GLU A 52 -7.58 -10.16 27.18
CA GLU A 52 -8.91 -10.63 27.53
C GLU A 52 -9.36 -11.77 26.61
N PRO A 53 -8.75 -12.95 26.68
CA PRO A 53 -8.97 -14.02 25.69
C PRO A 53 -10.42 -14.57 25.70
N SER A 54 -11.20 -14.33 26.73
CA SER A 54 -12.62 -14.67 26.81
C SER A 54 -13.51 -13.71 25.97
N ARG A 55 -13.00 -12.55 25.58
CA ARG A 55 -13.70 -11.57 24.76
C ARG A 55 -13.17 -11.65 23.34
N THR A 56 -14.05 -11.69 22.38
CA THR A 56 -13.71 -11.66 20.97
C THR A 56 -14.19 -10.36 20.33
N VAL A 57 -13.49 -9.93 19.28
CA VAL A 57 -13.88 -8.80 18.45
C VAL A 57 -13.92 -9.24 16.98
N GLY A 58 -14.89 -8.78 16.26
CA GLY A 58 -15.08 -9.10 14.85
C GLY A 58 -15.67 -7.95 14.06
N ASN A 59 -15.94 -8.19 12.77
CA ASN A 59 -16.50 -7.17 11.88
C ASN A 59 -17.77 -6.51 12.41
N ALA A 60 -18.67 -7.30 13.05
CA ALA A 60 -19.93 -6.78 13.55
C ALA A 60 -19.76 -5.70 14.62
N ASP A 61 -18.71 -5.79 15.41
CA ASP A 61 -18.41 -4.84 16.49
C ASP A 61 -17.85 -3.51 15.96
N LEU A 62 -17.44 -3.49 14.70
CA LEU A 62 -16.80 -2.35 14.05
C LEU A 62 -17.73 -1.60 13.08
N LEU A 63 -18.97 -2.08 12.93
CA LEU A 63 -19.97 -1.46 12.04
C LEU A 63 -20.42 -0.10 12.56
N GLY A 64 -20.81 0.77 11.62
CA GLY A 64 -21.41 2.09 11.90
C GLY A 64 -20.44 3.26 11.90
N GLN A 65 -19.12 3.03 11.96
CA GLN A 65 -18.10 4.07 11.86
C GLN A 65 -16.91 3.59 11.01
N PRO A 66 -16.24 4.49 10.27
CA PRO A 66 -14.99 4.18 9.61
C PRO A 66 -13.93 3.75 10.63
N TYR A 67 -13.14 2.75 10.28
CA TYR A 67 -12.04 2.29 11.10
C TYR A 67 -10.82 1.94 10.23
N LEU A 68 -9.65 2.01 10.84
CA LEU A 68 -8.39 1.55 10.25
C LEU A 68 -8.01 0.22 10.90
N LEU A 69 -7.92 -0.82 10.08
CA LEU A 69 -7.40 -2.11 10.52
C LEU A 69 -5.91 -2.18 10.20
N ASN A 70 -5.08 -2.13 11.23
CA ASN A 70 -3.64 -2.29 11.10
C ASN A 70 -3.21 -3.69 11.53
N VAL A 71 -2.59 -4.43 10.62
CA VAL A 71 -2.04 -5.76 10.88
C VAL A 71 -0.53 -5.65 10.99
N TRP A 72 0.03 -6.07 12.12
CA TRP A 72 1.45 -5.95 12.40
C TRP A 72 2.02 -7.19 13.09
N GLY A 73 3.34 -7.29 13.12
CA GLY A 73 4.03 -8.36 13.81
C GLY A 73 5.25 -7.85 14.57
N SER A 74 5.57 -8.46 15.70
CA SER A 74 6.75 -8.09 16.51
C SER A 74 8.08 -8.25 15.78
N TRP A 75 8.10 -9.10 14.75
CA TRP A 75 9.24 -9.40 13.88
C TRP A 75 9.36 -8.49 12.66
N CYS A 76 8.42 -7.58 12.46
CA CYS A 76 8.32 -6.71 11.28
C CYS A 76 9.01 -5.36 11.53
N PRO A 77 10.19 -5.08 10.93
CA PRO A 77 10.89 -3.81 11.14
C PRO A 77 10.09 -2.60 10.67
N ALA A 78 9.48 -2.67 9.47
CA ALA A 78 8.63 -1.60 8.94
C ALA A 78 7.45 -1.27 9.86
N CYS A 79 6.87 -2.28 10.51
CA CYS A 79 5.78 -2.07 11.46
C CYS A 79 6.24 -1.28 12.71
N ARG A 80 7.51 -1.43 13.11
CA ARG A 80 8.08 -0.63 14.20
C ARG A 80 8.25 0.83 13.81
N ASP A 81 8.64 1.08 12.57
CA ASP A 81 8.81 2.44 12.04
C ASP A 81 7.47 3.16 11.89
N GLU A 82 6.41 2.42 11.53
CA GLU A 82 5.05 2.95 11.41
C GLU A 82 4.33 3.12 12.75
N HIS A 83 4.73 2.38 13.77
CA HIS A 83 4.04 2.32 15.06
C HIS A 83 3.79 3.69 15.71
N PRO A 84 4.74 4.64 15.75
CA PRO A 84 4.51 5.97 16.30
C PRO A 84 3.39 6.72 15.58
N VAL A 85 3.35 6.63 14.25
CA VAL A 85 2.33 7.30 13.41
C VAL A 85 0.94 6.72 13.67
N ILE A 86 0.83 5.39 13.73
CA ILE A 86 -0.43 4.70 14.02
C ILE A 86 -0.92 5.03 15.44
N THR A 87 -0.01 5.10 16.42
CA THR A 87 -0.33 5.46 17.80
C THR A 87 -0.84 6.89 17.91
N GLU A 88 -0.19 7.82 17.21
CA GLU A 88 -0.62 9.22 17.16
C GLU A 88 -2.00 9.37 16.52
N LEU A 89 -2.24 8.67 15.41
CA LEU A 89 -3.54 8.64 14.75
C LEU A 89 -4.63 8.11 15.67
N ALA A 90 -4.37 7.02 16.39
CA ALA A 90 -5.31 6.45 17.36
C ALA A 90 -5.61 7.43 18.51
N ALA A 91 -4.57 8.11 19.03
CA ALA A 91 -4.70 9.10 20.10
C ALA A 91 -5.46 10.35 19.66
N SER A 92 -5.38 10.73 18.38
CA SER A 92 -6.09 11.90 17.84
C SER A 92 -7.62 11.77 17.85
N GLY A 93 -8.13 10.54 17.88
CA GLY A 93 -9.56 10.26 17.78
C GLY A 93 -10.18 10.55 16.40
N ALA A 94 -9.37 10.91 15.40
CA ALA A 94 -9.85 11.21 14.06
C ALA A 94 -10.45 9.98 13.36
N VAL A 95 -9.91 8.80 13.66
CA VAL A 95 -10.41 7.52 13.17
C VAL A 95 -10.21 6.45 14.25
N ARG A 96 -11.08 5.48 14.28
CA ARG A 96 -10.90 4.30 15.15
C ARG A 96 -9.81 3.41 14.56
N VAL A 97 -8.81 3.05 15.35
CA VAL A 97 -7.73 2.14 14.95
C VAL A 97 -7.85 0.83 15.71
#